data_6e5d26c99cd55bf63bee3913edc45904
#
_entry.id   6e5d26c99cd55bf63bee3913edc45904
#
_cell.length_a   1.000
_cell.length_b   1.000
_cell.length_c   1.000
_cell.angle_alpha   90.00
_cell.angle_beta   90.00
_cell.angle_gamma   90.00
#
_symmetry.space_group_name_H-M   'P 1'
#
loop_
_entity.id
_entity.type
_entity.pdbx_description
1 polymer ?
#
loop_
_entity_poly.entity_id
_entity_poly.type
_entity_poly.pdbx_seq_one_letter_code
_entity_poly.pdbx_strand_id
1 'polypeptide(L)'
;MSLGSALLAGVLASVSTPVDSARPPYSLLTLPSGHFFRVINSGPVLDPEGKRIALAISYVSTAQTQKELQAAAEELFAYLRPHAELEKDTAVVVVARLGSGADVIDQDMLYERQASGKWKRTARTNRPFPRTTPTLPEDERDPAGLRAAKQQADAWLSLLDSGKFEESWGAGAPFLRQSTPRGGWMESAAALRGSLGMPRLRKLISLMETRAVPSAPPGRYLVVEYQSKFTRRPVVFESVTEMLCDDGEWRVAGYAVR
;
A
#
# COMPACT_ATOMS: atom_id res chain seq x y z
N MET A 1 -20.15 10.82 23.95
CA MET A 1 -18.78 11.39 23.74
C MET A 1 -18.27 10.87 22.42
N SER A 2 -17.98 11.75 21.48
CA SER A 2 -17.63 11.39 20.11
C SER A 2 -16.22 10.79 20.07
N LEU A 3 -16.07 9.57 19.57
CA LEU A 3 -14.82 8.87 19.31
C LEU A 3 -13.85 9.66 18.39
N GLY A 4 -14.38 10.67 17.69
CA GLY A 4 -13.63 11.44 16.70
C GLY A 4 -12.46 12.28 17.23
N SER A 5 -12.50 12.74 18.47
CA SER A 5 -11.43 13.59 19.01
C SER A 5 -10.25 12.82 19.62
N ALA A 6 -10.48 11.59 20.05
CA ALA A 6 -9.41 10.76 20.64
C ALA A 6 -8.57 10.01 19.59
N LEU A 7 -9.16 9.72 18.43
CA LEU A 7 -8.47 9.02 17.32
C LEU A 7 -7.37 9.87 16.66
N LEU A 8 -7.54 11.20 16.61
CA LEU A 8 -6.62 12.11 15.92
C LEU A 8 -5.30 12.33 16.67
N ALA A 9 -5.26 12.18 17.97
CA ALA A 9 -4.04 12.41 18.77
C ALA A 9 -3.06 11.24 18.74
N GLY A 10 -3.51 10.04 18.41
CA GLY A 10 -2.68 8.82 18.42
C GLY A 10 -2.00 8.48 17.09
N VAL A 11 -2.49 9.02 15.97
CA VAL A 11 -2.02 8.66 14.61
C VAL A 11 -0.65 9.29 14.27
N LEU A 12 -0.24 10.34 14.98
CA LEU A 12 0.97 11.12 14.67
C LEU A 12 2.19 10.78 15.52
N ALA A 13 2.13 9.78 16.38
CA ALA A 13 3.31 9.29 17.09
C ALA A 13 4.18 8.42 16.18
N SER A 14 4.77 9.03 15.21
CA SER A 14 6.13 8.97 14.65
C SER A 14 6.96 7.73 14.98
N VAL A 15 7.32 7.02 13.97
CA VAL A 15 8.65 6.41 13.89
C VAL A 15 9.56 7.43 13.22
N SER A 16 10.30 8.21 14.02
CA SER A 16 11.42 9.01 13.54
C SER A 16 12.60 8.09 13.29
N THR A 17 12.66 7.51 12.09
CA THR A 17 13.93 6.98 11.57
C THR A 17 14.79 8.16 11.10
N PRO A 18 16.12 8.16 11.32
CA PRO A 18 16.98 9.18 10.79
C PRO A 18 16.83 9.26 9.28
N VAL A 19 16.45 10.42 8.78
CA VAL A 19 16.28 10.71 7.36
C VAL A 19 17.65 10.72 6.72
N ASP A 20 17.96 9.70 5.94
CA ASP A 20 19.03 9.77 4.94
C ASP A 20 18.65 10.87 3.94
N SER A 21 19.37 12.00 3.97
CA SER A 21 19.07 13.22 3.23
C SER A 21 19.13 13.08 1.70
N ALA A 22 19.41 11.87 1.19
CA ALA A 22 19.50 11.57 -0.24
C ALA A 22 18.24 10.83 -0.80
N ARG A 23 17.23 10.54 0.04
CA ARG A 23 16.04 9.74 -0.39
C ARG A 23 14.74 10.49 -0.16
N PRO A 24 13.81 10.48 -1.12
CA PRO A 24 12.49 11.02 -0.87
C PRO A 24 11.84 10.30 0.32
N PRO A 25 11.26 11.01 1.29
CA PRO A 25 10.68 10.42 2.51
C PRO A 25 9.31 9.76 2.25
N TYR A 26 9.04 9.34 1.02
CA TYR A 26 7.75 8.78 0.60
C TYR A 26 7.93 7.64 -0.41
N SER A 27 6.89 6.82 -0.49
CA SER A 27 6.70 5.81 -1.54
C SER A 27 5.75 6.35 -2.60
N LEU A 28 5.87 5.88 -3.85
CA LEU A 28 4.98 6.28 -4.94
C LEU A 28 3.89 5.23 -5.14
N LEU A 29 2.65 5.55 -4.75
CA LEU A 29 1.48 4.72 -4.95
C LEU A 29 0.78 5.12 -6.25
N THR A 30 0.75 4.25 -7.24
CA THR A 30 0.00 4.44 -8.49
C THR A 30 -1.28 3.61 -8.45
N LEU A 31 -2.42 4.25 -8.67
CA LEU A 31 -3.74 3.62 -8.74
C LEU A 31 -4.08 3.24 -10.18
N PRO A 32 -5.05 2.33 -10.40
CA PRO A 32 -5.48 1.94 -11.75
C PRO A 32 -6.03 3.08 -12.61
N SER A 33 -6.46 4.19 -12.00
CA SER A 33 -6.82 5.44 -12.67
C SER A 33 -5.65 6.11 -13.39
N GLY A 34 -4.42 5.74 -13.05
CA GLY A 34 -3.18 6.39 -13.46
C GLY A 34 -2.75 7.52 -12.51
N HIS A 35 -3.59 7.93 -11.57
CA HIS A 35 -3.19 8.88 -10.53
C HIS A 35 -2.16 8.24 -9.60
N PHE A 36 -1.21 9.05 -9.15
CA PHE A 36 -0.23 8.60 -8.18
C PHE A 36 -0.14 9.55 -6.99
N PHE A 37 0.25 8.97 -5.85
CA PHE A 37 0.36 9.66 -4.58
C PHE A 37 1.74 9.44 -3.97
N ARG A 38 2.32 10.48 -3.40
CA ARG A 38 3.56 10.40 -2.60
C ARG A 38 3.19 10.06 -1.17
N VAL A 39 3.14 8.77 -0.88
CA VAL A 39 2.70 8.23 0.41
C VAL A 39 3.83 8.30 1.43
N ILE A 40 3.60 9.02 2.52
CA ILE A 40 4.54 9.14 3.64
C ILE A 40 4.44 7.90 4.53
N ASN A 41 3.21 7.49 4.84
CA ASN A 41 2.93 6.35 5.69
C ASN A 41 1.54 5.77 5.37
N SER A 42 1.39 4.46 5.55
CA SER A 42 0.11 3.77 5.48
C SER A 42 0.13 2.58 6.41
N GLY A 43 -0.95 2.37 7.17
CA GLY A 43 -1.02 1.25 8.07
C GLY A 43 -2.21 1.28 9.01
N PRO A 44 -2.34 0.25 9.88
CA PRO A 44 -3.39 0.18 10.86
C PRO A 44 -3.21 1.25 11.94
N VAL A 45 -4.35 1.75 12.43
CA VAL A 45 -4.43 2.56 13.64
C VAL A 45 -4.87 1.65 14.77
N LEU A 46 -4.12 1.68 15.86
CA LEU A 46 -4.41 0.88 17.05
C LEU A 46 -4.99 1.77 18.14
N ASP A 47 -5.86 1.21 18.96
CA ASP A 47 -6.29 1.84 20.23
C ASP A 47 -5.19 1.71 21.30
N PRO A 48 -5.37 2.31 22.48
CA PRO A 48 -4.40 2.22 23.58
C PRO A 48 -4.11 0.77 24.06
N GLU A 49 -5.05 -0.14 23.85
CA GLU A 49 -4.92 -1.56 24.16
C GLU A 49 -4.22 -2.36 23.05
N GLY A 50 -3.82 -1.70 21.97
CA GLY A 50 -3.14 -2.34 20.82
C GLY A 50 -4.08 -3.03 19.83
N LYS A 51 -5.39 -2.87 19.97
CA LYS A 51 -6.37 -3.40 19.04
C LYS A 51 -6.50 -2.51 17.81
N ARG A 52 -6.53 -3.12 16.64
CA ARG A 52 -6.76 -2.43 15.37
C ARG A 52 -8.19 -1.89 15.30
N ILE A 53 -8.33 -0.58 14.99
CA ILE A 53 -9.61 0.13 14.93
C ILE A 53 -9.83 0.86 13.61
N ALA A 54 -8.78 1.18 12.88
CA ALA A 54 -8.87 1.90 11.62
C ALA A 54 -7.68 1.59 10.70
N LEU A 55 -7.80 2.04 9.45
CA LEU A 55 -6.72 2.08 8.49
C LEU A 55 -6.42 3.55 8.15
N ALA A 56 -5.16 3.93 8.11
CA ALA A 56 -4.74 5.29 7.78
C ALA A 56 -3.77 5.33 6.61
N ILE A 57 -3.78 6.43 5.87
CA ILE A 57 -2.78 6.80 4.89
C ILE A 57 -2.46 8.28 5.01
N SER A 58 -1.18 8.62 4.96
CA SER A 58 -0.72 10.01 4.85
C SER A 58 0.09 10.21 3.58
N TYR A 59 -0.10 11.34 2.91
CA TYR A 59 0.55 11.64 1.63
C TYR A 59 0.89 13.12 1.50
N VAL A 60 1.89 13.43 0.67
CA VAL A 60 2.21 14.82 0.30
C VAL A 60 1.24 15.28 -0.77
N SER A 61 0.56 16.39 -0.53
CA SER A 61 -0.44 16.95 -1.43
C SER A 61 0.00 18.28 -2.00
N THR A 62 -0.25 18.48 -3.29
CA THR A 62 -0.08 19.75 -4.01
C THR A 62 -1.40 20.46 -4.27
N ALA A 63 -2.49 19.99 -3.68
CA ALA A 63 -3.82 20.59 -3.84
C ALA A 63 -3.82 22.07 -3.45
N GLN A 64 -4.41 22.90 -4.28
CA GLN A 64 -4.56 24.35 -4.05
C GLN A 64 -5.97 24.71 -3.60
N THR A 65 -6.92 23.76 -3.74
CA THR A 65 -8.33 23.96 -3.42
C THR A 65 -8.86 22.82 -2.56
N GLN A 66 -9.90 23.13 -1.78
CA GLN A 66 -10.63 22.12 -1.01
C GLN A 66 -11.26 21.04 -1.91
N LYS A 67 -11.65 21.39 -3.13
CA LYS A 67 -12.21 20.45 -4.09
C LYS A 67 -11.19 19.42 -4.55
N GLU A 68 -9.97 19.87 -4.89
CA GLU A 68 -8.86 18.98 -5.28
C GLU A 68 -8.46 18.07 -4.12
N LEU A 69 -8.32 18.65 -2.92
CA LEU A 69 -7.97 17.90 -1.73
C LEU A 69 -9.02 16.81 -1.42
N GLN A 70 -10.30 17.17 -1.55
CA GLN A 70 -11.39 16.23 -1.33
C GLN A 70 -11.38 15.13 -2.39
N ALA A 71 -11.17 15.45 -3.66
CA ALA A 71 -11.12 14.45 -4.73
C ALA A 71 -9.99 13.44 -4.50
N ALA A 72 -8.80 13.90 -4.12
CA ALA A 72 -7.67 13.04 -3.78
C ALA A 72 -7.97 12.11 -2.59
N ALA A 73 -8.61 12.64 -1.55
CA ALA A 73 -8.97 11.85 -0.38
C ALA A 73 -10.07 10.81 -0.66
N GLU A 74 -11.06 11.14 -1.48
CA GLU A 74 -12.10 10.17 -1.90
C GLU A 74 -11.48 9.02 -2.72
N GLU A 75 -10.49 9.31 -3.56
CA GLU A 75 -9.80 8.29 -4.33
C GLU A 75 -8.98 7.36 -3.43
N LEU A 76 -8.21 7.92 -2.49
CA LEU A 76 -7.48 7.14 -1.51
C LEU A 76 -8.41 6.36 -0.56
N PHE A 77 -9.54 6.94 -0.17
CA PHE A 77 -10.55 6.22 0.58
C PHE A 77 -11.10 5.03 -0.22
N ALA A 78 -11.41 5.22 -1.49
CA ALA A 78 -11.91 4.14 -2.35
C ALA A 78 -10.89 2.99 -2.50
N TYR A 79 -9.59 3.33 -2.51
CA TYR A 79 -8.51 2.36 -2.50
C TYR A 79 -8.43 1.60 -1.16
N LEU A 80 -8.50 2.30 -0.02
CA LEU A 80 -8.33 1.71 1.31
C LEU A 80 -9.56 0.95 1.81
N ARG A 81 -10.77 1.36 1.39
CA ARG A 81 -12.03 0.81 1.90
C ARG A 81 -12.11 -0.72 1.83
N PRO A 82 -11.76 -1.40 0.73
CA PRO A 82 -11.83 -2.87 0.67
C PRO A 82 -10.93 -3.56 1.70
N HIS A 83 -9.76 -2.97 1.97
CA HIS A 83 -8.85 -3.47 3.01
C HIS A 83 -9.43 -3.30 4.41
N ALA A 84 -9.97 -2.10 4.69
CA ALA A 84 -10.62 -1.81 5.95
C ALA A 84 -11.85 -2.71 6.20
N GLU A 85 -12.62 -3.01 5.15
CA GLU A 85 -13.77 -3.93 5.23
C GLU A 85 -13.34 -5.36 5.52
N LEU A 86 -12.26 -5.85 4.89
CA LEU A 86 -11.72 -7.18 5.13
C LEU A 86 -11.27 -7.35 6.58
N GLU A 87 -10.56 -6.37 7.09
CA GLU A 87 -10.01 -6.34 8.46
C GLU A 87 -11.05 -5.92 9.52
N LYS A 88 -12.28 -5.61 9.10
CA LYS A 88 -13.37 -5.14 9.95
C LYS A 88 -13.07 -3.82 10.67
N ASP A 89 -12.25 -2.97 10.08
CA ASP A 89 -11.98 -1.63 10.59
C ASP A 89 -13.28 -0.81 10.64
N THR A 90 -13.38 0.05 11.63
CA THR A 90 -14.53 0.95 11.82
C THR A 90 -14.33 2.31 11.17
N ALA A 91 -13.08 2.64 10.81
CA ALA A 91 -12.75 3.91 10.20
C ALA A 91 -11.60 3.80 9.18
N VAL A 92 -11.57 4.77 8.25
CA VAL A 92 -10.43 5.08 7.37
C VAL A 92 -10.07 6.54 7.56
N VAL A 93 -8.77 6.82 7.73
CA VAL A 93 -8.23 8.17 7.89
C VAL A 93 -7.32 8.50 6.72
N VAL A 94 -7.62 9.57 6.00
CA VAL A 94 -6.75 10.09 4.94
C VAL A 94 -6.18 11.42 5.39
N VAL A 95 -4.86 11.51 5.48
CA VAL A 95 -4.13 12.70 5.93
C VAL A 95 -3.33 13.28 4.77
N ALA A 96 -3.68 14.49 4.37
CA ALA A 96 -2.94 15.26 3.37
C ALA A 96 -1.96 16.21 4.05
N ARG A 97 -0.69 16.06 3.76
CA ARG A 97 0.34 17.02 4.15
C ARG A 97 0.52 18.06 3.05
N LEU A 98 0.28 19.32 3.40
CA LEU A 98 0.36 20.46 2.50
C LEU A 98 1.45 21.42 2.97
N GLY A 99 1.97 22.22 2.03
CA GLY A 99 2.99 23.23 2.34
C GLY A 99 4.41 22.67 2.41
N SER A 100 5.37 23.55 2.69
CA SER A 100 6.79 23.21 2.79
C SER A 100 7.48 24.01 3.90
N GLY A 101 8.58 23.49 4.41
CA GLY A 101 9.35 24.15 5.46
C GLY A 101 8.53 24.38 6.74
N ALA A 102 8.51 25.61 7.24
CA ALA A 102 7.77 25.99 8.44
C ALA A 102 6.25 26.16 8.23
N ASP A 103 5.79 26.16 6.98
CA ASP A 103 4.38 26.35 6.59
C ASP A 103 3.68 25.01 6.31
N VAL A 104 4.18 23.91 6.88
CA VAL A 104 3.58 22.59 6.72
C VAL A 104 2.37 22.45 7.60
N ILE A 105 1.26 21.99 7.01
CA ILE A 105 0.05 21.63 7.74
C ILE A 105 -0.44 20.24 7.31
N ASP A 106 -1.05 19.52 8.23
CA ASP A 106 -1.78 18.29 7.93
C ASP A 106 -3.27 18.58 7.94
N GLN A 107 -3.98 18.13 6.89
CA GLN A 107 -5.45 18.11 6.83
C GLN A 107 -5.91 16.66 6.71
N ASP A 108 -6.80 16.28 7.60
CA ASP A 108 -7.33 14.93 7.69
C ASP A 108 -8.79 14.84 7.30
N MET A 109 -9.17 13.70 6.76
CA MET A 109 -10.55 13.30 6.48
C MET A 109 -10.81 11.93 7.09
N LEU A 110 -11.83 11.88 7.95
CA LEU A 110 -12.27 10.66 8.64
C LEU A 110 -13.51 10.11 7.94
N TYR A 111 -13.44 8.84 7.58
CA TYR A 111 -14.55 8.05 7.05
C TYR A 111 -14.89 6.97 8.08
N GLU A 112 -16.11 6.95 8.56
CA GLU A 112 -16.57 5.99 9.56
C GLU A 112 -17.59 5.02 8.96
N ARG A 113 -17.48 3.76 9.35
CA ARG A 113 -18.42 2.72 9.00
C ARG A 113 -19.62 2.79 9.93
N GLN A 114 -20.78 3.05 9.39
CA GLN A 114 -22.04 3.12 10.13
C GLN A 114 -22.53 1.72 10.50
N ALA A 115 -23.42 1.61 11.47
CA ALA A 115 -24.05 0.35 11.85
C ALA A 115 -24.78 -0.34 10.66
N SER A 116 -25.22 0.45 9.67
CA SER A 116 -25.80 -0.06 8.41
C SER A 116 -24.77 -0.69 7.46
N GLY A 117 -23.47 -0.65 7.79
CA GLY A 117 -22.37 -1.05 6.91
C GLY A 117 -21.96 -0.01 5.89
N LYS A 118 -22.69 1.09 5.74
CA LYS A 118 -22.34 2.20 4.85
C LYS A 118 -21.21 3.04 5.44
N TRP A 119 -20.36 3.58 4.57
CA TRP A 119 -19.31 4.51 4.96
C TRP A 119 -19.81 5.96 4.84
N LYS A 120 -19.42 6.79 5.79
CA LYS A 120 -19.76 8.21 5.81
C LYS A 120 -18.54 9.02 6.22
N ARG A 121 -18.24 10.09 5.49
CA ARG A 121 -17.27 11.09 5.93
C ARG A 121 -17.87 11.86 7.12
N THR A 122 -17.24 11.78 8.29
CA THR A 122 -17.77 12.28 9.56
C THR A 122 -16.98 13.45 10.12
N ALA A 123 -15.70 13.54 9.79
CA ALA A 123 -14.85 14.63 10.22
C ALA A 123 -13.88 15.05 9.11
N ARG A 124 -13.48 16.30 9.16
CA ARG A 124 -12.44 16.88 8.33
C ARG A 124 -11.80 18.04 9.06
N THR A 125 -10.50 18.05 9.17
CA THR A 125 -9.77 19.25 9.59
C THR A 125 -9.87 20.28 8.48
N ASN A 126 -10.35 21.49 8.82
CA ASN A 126 -10.52 22.58 7.87
C ASN A 126 -9.56 23.71 8.26
N ARG A 127 -8.34 23.61 7.79
CA ARG A 127 -7.31 24.64 7.99
C ARG A 127 -7.16 25.45 6.70
N PRO A 128 -6.78 26.74 6.77
CA PRO A 128 -6.39 27.49 5.58
C PRO A 128 -5.28 26.77 4.82
N PHE A 129 -5.29 26.87 3.51
CA PHE A 129 -4.20 26.34 2.69
C PHE A 129 -2.89 27.08 3.03
N PRO A 130 -1.77 26.38 3.09
CA PRO A 130 -0.46 27.00 3.30
C PRO A 130 -0.12 27.94 2.13
N ARG A 131 0.73 28.91 2.39
CA ARG A 131 1.21 29.86 1.38
C ARG A 131 2.28 29.25 0.48
N THR A 132 2.94 28.21 0.96
CA THR A 132 3.99 27.49 0.24
C THR A 132 3.47 26.19 -0.31
N THR A 133 3.92 25.83 -1.51
CA THR A 133 3.65 24.52 -2.11
C THR A 133 4.91 23.66 -1.97
N PRO A 134 4.80 22.36 -1.68
CA PRO A 134 5.95 21.48 -1.68
C PRO A 134 6.67 21.53 -3.03
N THR A 135 7.97 21.74 -3.03
CA THR A 135 8.79 21.49 -4.22
C THR A 135 8.92 19.99 -4.38
N LEU A 136 8.22 19.44 -5.37
CA LEU A 136 8.27 18.01 -5.68
C LEU A 136 9.22 17.82 -6.87
N PRO A 137 10.00 16.73 -6.88
CA PRO A 137 10.74 16.33 -8.08
C PRO A 137 9.79 16.18 -9.26
N GLU A 138 10.29 16.37 -10.48
CA GLU A 138 9.59 15.94 -11.69
C GLU A 138 9.22 14.45 -11.58
N ASP A 139 8.36 13.96 -12.47
CA ASP A 139 7.82 12.61 -12.37
C ASP A 139 8.94 11.57 -12.17
N GLU A 140 9.10 11.10 -10.94
CA GLU A 140 10.13 10.14 -10.51
C GLU A 140 9.81 8.72 -10.94
N ARG A 141 8.61 8.50 -11.47
CA ARG A 141 8.16 7.17 -11.87
C ARG A 141 8.93 6.72 -13.10
N ASP A 142 9.17 5.42 -13.14
CA ASP A 142 9.63 4.70 -14.31
C ASP A 142 8.46 3.88 -14.91
N PRO A 143 7.63 4.48 -15.79
CA PRO A 143 6.48 3.77 -16.33
C PRO A 143 6.83 2.51 -17.14
N ALA A 144 8.05 2.45 -17.69
CA ALA A 144 8.52 1.25 -18.39
C ALA A 144 8.90 0.16 -17.39
N GLY A 145 9.65 0.50 -16.35
CA GLY A 145 9.98 -0.40 -15.26
C GLY A 145 8.76 -0.90 -14.51
N LEU A 146 7.77 -0.03 -14.24
CA LEU A 146 6.50 -0.43 -13.64
C LEU A 146 5.74 -1.47 -14.48
N ARG A 147 5.71 -1.29 -15.79
CA ARG A 147 5.07 -2.27 -16.69
C ARG A 147 5.83 -3.59 -16.72
N ALA A 148 7.16 -3.54 -16.80
CA ALA A 148 8.01 -4.73 -16.80
C ALA A 148 7.85 -5.53 -15.50
N ALA A 149 7.93 -4.87 -14.35
CA ALA A 149 7.73 -5.51 -13.05
C ALA A 149 6.32 -6.11 -12.92
N LYS A 150 5.27 -5.36 -13.31
CA LYS A 150 3.91 -5.92 -13.30
C LYS A 150 3.77 -7.16 -14.19
N GLN A 151 4.35 -7.17 -15.38
CA GLN A 151 4.34 -8.33 -16.26
C GLN A 151 5.05 -9.52 -15.62
N GLN A 152 6.16 -9.28 -14.95
CA GLN A 152 6.90 -10.30 -14.22
C GLN A 152 6.08 -10.86 -13.04
N ALA A 153 5.41 -10.01 -12.27
CA ALA A 153 4.51 -10.44 -11.20
C ALA A 153 3.37 -11.34 -11.73
N ASP A 154 2.74 -10.95 -12.86
CA ASP A 154 1.68 -11.74 -13.50
C ASP A 154 2.20 -13.12 -13.98
N ALA A 155 3.38 -13.14 -14.62
CA ALA A 155 4.01 -14.38 -15.09
C ALA A 155 4.35 -15.31 -13.91
N TRP A 156 4.89 -14.74 -12.85
CA TRP A 156 5.24 -15.49 -11.65
C TRP A 156 4.00 -16.05 -10.94
N LEU A 157 2.93 -15.28 -10.81
CA LEU A 157 1.65 -15.75 -10.26
C LEU A 157 1.07 -16.90 -11.08
N SER A 158 1.27 -16.89 -12.40
CA SER A 158 0.83 -17.99 -13.29
C SER A 158 1.56 -19.31 -12.98
N LEU A 159 2.82 -19.26 -12.54
CA LEU A 159 3.54 -20.46 -12.06
C LEU A 159 2.87 -21.02 -10.81
N LEU A 160 2.55 -20.17 -9.84
CA LEU A 160 1.84 -20.60 -8.62
C LEU A 160 0.47 -21.17 -8.93
N ASP A 161 -0.29 -20.52 -9.81
CA ASP A 161 -1.64 -20.93 -10.20
C ASP A 161 -1.65 -22.30 -10.93
N SER A 162 -0.54 -22.61 -11.61
CA SER A 162 -0.32 -23.88 -12.33
C SER A 162 0.31 -24.97 -11.46
N GLY A 163 0.56 -24.70 -10.16
CA GLY A 163 1.22 -25.66 -9.27
C GLY A 163 2.73 -25.82 -9.49
N LYS A 164 3.35 -24.95 -10.30
CA LYS A 164 4.77 -24.95 -10.63
C LYS A 164 5.59 -24.25 -9.53
N PHE A 165 5.47 -24.76 -8.30
CA PHE A 165 6.04 -24.09 -7.12
C PHE A 165 7.57 -24.04 -7.15
N GLU A 166 8.22 -25.09 -7.66
CA GLU A 166 9.67 -25.12 -7.82
C GLU A 166 10.14 -24.06 -8.82
N GLU A 167 9.48 -23.96 -9.97
CA GLU A 167 9.79 -22.97 -11.00
C GLU A 167 9.59 -21.55 -10.45
N SER A 168 8.51 -21.31 -9.65
CA SER A 168 8.25 -20.03 -9.02
C SER A 168 9.35 -19.63 -8.03
N TRP A 169 9.90 -20.59 -7.27
CA TRP A 169 11.03 -20.33 -6.39
C TRP A 169 12.29 -20.01 -7.19
N GLY A 170 12.57 -20.79 -8.24
CA GLY A 170 13.74 -20.57 -9.11
C GLY A 170 13.72 -19.21 -9.81
N ALA A 171 12.53 -18.73 -10.22
CA ALA A 171 12.32 -17.44 -10.84
C ALA A 171 12.34 -16.26 -9.84
N GLY A 172 12.37 -16.53 -8.53
CA GLY A 172 12.43 -15.51 -7.49
C GLY A 172 13.78 -14.79 -7.43
N ALA A 173 13.78 -13.62 -6.80
CA ALA A 173 15.00 -12.87 -6.52
C ALA A 173 15.98 -13.67 -5.64
N PRO A 174 17.29 -13.39 -5.72
CA PRO A 174 18.27 -14.00 -4.82
C PRO A 174 17.89 -13.88 -3.35
N PHE A 175 17.34 -12.73 -2.96
CA PHE A 175 16.84 -12.50 -1.60
C PHE A 175 15.74 -13.49 -1.19
N LEU A 176 14.74 -13.75 -2.05
CA LEU A 176 13.70 -14.74 -1.77
C LEU A 176 14.29 -16.13 -1.55
N ARG A 177 15.22 -16.55 -2.43
CA ARG A 177 15.85 -17.88 -2.36
C ARG A 177 16.77 -18.06 -1.15
N GLN A 178 17.39 -16.96 -0.69
CA GLN A 178 18.22 -16.98 0.52
C GLN A 178 17.38 -17.00 1.80
N SER A 179 16.29 -16.23 1.84
CA SER A 179 15.42 -16.13 3.01
C SER A 179 14.46 -17.30 3.17
N THR A 180 14.13 -17.99 2.08
CA THR A 180 13.18 -19.10 2.09
C THR A 180 13.77 -20.30 1.34
N PRO A 181 14.20 -21.37 2.05
CA PRO A 181 14.70 -22.58 1.42
C PRO A 181 13.67 -23.21 0.49
N ARG A 182 14.13 -23.81 -0.63
CA ARG A 182 13.29 -24.39 -1.69
C ARG A 182 12.16 -25.29 -1.16
N GLY A 183 12.49 -26.23 -0.25
CA GLY A 183 11.53 -27.17 0.32
C GLY A 183 10.43 -26.45 1.10
N GLY A 184 10.80 -25.50 1.95
CA GLY A 184 9.86 -24.69 2.74
C GLY A 184 8.95 -23.82 1.85
N TRP A 185 9.49 -23.28 0.75
CA TRP A 185 8.70 -22.56 -0.24
C TRP A 185 7.66 -23.47 -0.90
N MET A 186 8.09 -24.62 -1.41
CA MET A 186 7.19 -25.57 -2.11
C MET A 186 6.03 -26.01 -1.19
N GLU A 187 6.32 -26.36 0.05
CA GLU A 187 5.32 -26.76 1.03
C GLU A 187 4.34 -25.62 1.33
N SER A 188 4.86 -24.44 1.66
CA SER A 188 4.04 -23.27 2.00
C SER A 188 3.17 -22.81 0.82
N ALA A 189 3.72 -22.78 -0.38
CA ALA A 189 2.99 -22.38 -1.59
C ALA A 189 1.91 -23.39 -1.95
N ALA A 190 2.18 -24.68 -1.84
CA ALA A 190 1.19 -25.74 -2.07
C ALA A 190 0.05 -25.67 -1.04
N ALA A 191 0.38 -25.51 0.26
CA ALA A 191 -0.62 -25.38 1.31
C ALA A 191 -1.50 -24.15 1.11
N LEU A 192 -0.89 -23.00 0.80
CA LEU A 192 -1.60 -21.75 0.52
C LEU A 192 -2.55 -21.90 -0.67
N ARG A 193 -2.06 -22.39 -1.84
CA ARG A 193 -2.91 -22.60 -3.02
C ARG A 193 -3.99 -23.63 -2.77
N GLY A 194 -3.69 -24.67 -2.02
CA GLY A 194 -4.69 -25.67 -1.58
C GLY A 194 -5.81 -25.04 -0.77
N SER A 195 -5.50 -24.09 0.13
CA SER A 195 -6.50 -23.39 0.94
C SER A 195 -7.35 -22.41 0.14
N LEU A 196 -6.77 -21.75 -0.88
CA LEU A 196 -7.46 -20.78 -1.74
C LEU A 196 -8.31 -21.46 -2.83
N GLY A 197 -7.84 -22.56 -3.37
CA GLY A 197 -8.40 -23.20 -4.56
C GLY A 197 -7.97 -22.51 -5.85
N MET A 198 -8.73 -22.72 -6.93
CA MET A 198 -8.42 -22.19 -8.26
C MET A 198 -8.71 -20.68 -8.33
N PRO A 199 -7.82 -19.86 -8.96
CA PRO A 199 -8.10 -18.45 -9.20
C PRO A 199 -9.27 -18.30 -10.18
N ARG A 200 -10.13 -17.31 -9.93
CA ARG A 200 -11.30 -16.97 -10.77
C ARG A 200 -11.20 -15.57 -11.35
N LEU A 201 -10.66 -14.66 -10.58
CA LEU A 201 -10.48 -13.24 -10.98
C LEU A 201 -9.29 -12.68 -10.22
N ARG A 202 -8.50 -11.89 -10.89
CA ARG A 202 -7.42 -11.08 -10.30
C ARG A 202 -7.52 -9.67 -10.88
N LYS A 203 -7.77 -8.69 -10.02
CA LYS A 203 -7.91 -7.29 -10.38
C LYS A 203 -6.78 -6.51 -9.73
N LEU A 204 -5.95 -5.83 -10.53
CA LEU A 204 -4.95 -4.89 -10.03
C LEU A 204 -5.63 -3.77 -9.24
N ILE A 205 -5.13 -3.45 -8.07
CA ILE A 205 -5.63 -2.37 -7.22
C ILE A 205 -4.57 -1.31 -6.93
N SER A 206 -3.29 -1.65 -6.91
CA SER A 206 -2.23 -0.64 -6.79
C SER A 206 -0.87 -1.16 -7.27
N LEU A 207 -0.01 -0.19 -7.55
CA LEU A 207 1.44 -0.35 -7.75
C LEU A 207 2.12 0.62 -6.79
N MET A 208 2.97 0.13 -5.89
CA MET A 208 3.68 0.98 -4.95
C MET A 208 5.20 0.81 -5.14
N GLU A 209 5.82 1.86 -5.66
CA GLU A 209 7.28 1.95 -5.69
C GLU A 209 7.79 2.38 -4.32
N THR A 210 8.77 1.65 -3.80
CA THR A 210 9.40 1.96 -2.52
C THR A 210 10.88 1.58 -2.53
N ARG A 211 11.65 2.19 -1.65
CA ARG A 211 13.05 1.82 -1.41
C ARG A 211 13.24 1.10 -0.08
N ALA A 212 12.17 0.94 0.68
CA ALA A 212 12.19 0.30 1.99
C ALA A 212 11.07 -0.76 2.08
N VAL A 213 11.47 -2.00 2.17
CA VAL A 213 10.59 -3.14 2.49
C VAL A 213 11.09 -3.73 3.81
N PRO A 214 10.21 -3.94 4.79
CA PRO A 214 10.61 -4.51 6.08
C PRO A 214 11.39 -5.81 5.91
N SER A 215 12.51 -5.93 6.62
CA SER A 215 13.38 -7.12 6.63
C SER A 215 14.07 -7.45 5.29
N ALA A 216 13.96 -6.60 4.28
CA ALA A 216 14.62 -6.75 3.00
C ALA A 216 15.85 -5.81 2.89
N PRO A 217 16.85 -6.13 2.07
CA PRO A 217 17.99 -5.25 1.84
C PRO A 217 17.57 -3.91 1.20
N PRO A 218 18.35 -2.84 1.36
CA PRO A 218 18.11 -1.60 0.63
C PRO A 218 18.09 -1.84 -0.88
N GLY A 219 17.10 -1.24 -1.59
CA GLY A 219 16.95 -1.46 -3.03
C GLY A 219 15.76 -0.72 -3.62
N ARG A 220 15.49 -0.96 -4.89
CA ARG A 220 14.25 -0.53 -5.55
C ARG A 220 13.28 -1.70 -5.54
N TYR A 221 12.07 -1.43 -5.05
CA TYR A 221 11.00 -2.41 -4.95
C TYR A 221 9.73 -1.88 -5.61
N LEU A 222 8.96 -2.80 -6.18
CA LEU A 222 7.59 -2.56 -6.59
C LEU A 222 6.70 -3.57 -5.88
N VAL A 223 5.72 -3.09 -5.13
CA VAL A 223 4.65 -3.91 -4.57
C VAL A 223 3.46 -3.82 -5.50
N VAL A 224 3.13 -4.95 -6.12
CA VAL A 224 1.95 -5.11 -6.99
C VAL A 224 0.85 -5.73 -6.16
N GLU A 225 -0.27 -5.03 -6.02
CA GLU A 225 -1.37 -5.49 -5.20
C GLU A 225 -2.61 -5.81 -6.02
N TYR A 226 -3.21 -6.97 -5.77
CA TYR A 226 -4.39 -7.44 -6.45
C TYR A 226 -5.51 -7.77 -5.45
N GLN A 227 -6.73 -7.43 -5.82
CA GLN A 227 -7.92 -8.04 -5.25
C GLN A 227 -8.30 -9.27 -6.07
N SER A 228 -8.30 -10.44 -5.45
CA SER A 228 -8.46 -11.71 -6.12
C SER A 228 -9.66 -12.49 -5.59
N LYS A 229 -10.25 -13.33 -6.46
CA LYS A 229 -11.28 -14.31 -6.11
C LYS A 229 -10.77 -15.69 -6.43
N PHE A 230 -10.91 -16.59 -5.50
CA PHE A 230 -10.60 -18.01 -5.66
C PHE A 230 -11.85 -18.86 -5.43
N THR A 231 -11.81 -20.12 -5.83
CA THR A 231 -12.97 -21.03 -5.67
C THR A 231 -13.37 -21.24 -4.22
N ARG A 232 -12.42 -21.17 -3.28
CA ARG A 232 -12.64 -21.37 -1.85
C ARG A 232 -12.62 -20.09 -1.03
N ARG A 233 -12.15 -18.98 -1.62
CA ARG A 233 -12.05 -17.65 -0.97
C ARG A 233 -12.58 -16.59 -1.93
N PRO A 234 -13.72 -15.97 -1.63
CA PRO A 234 -14.38 -15.03 -2.54
C PRO A 234 -13.69 -13.67 -2.63
N VAL A 235 -12.93 -13.29 -1.61
CA VAL A 235 -12.14 -12.04 -1.60
C VAL A 235 -10.86 -12.28 -0.82
N VAL A 236 -9.73 -12.02 -1.47
CA VAL A 236 -8.41 -11.95 -0.85
C VAL A 236 -7.60 -10.82 -1.49
N PHE A 237 -6.60 -10.33 -0.78
CA PHE A 237 -5.60 -9.43 -1.34
C PHE A 237 -4.29 -10.20 -1.51
N GLU A 238 -3.77 -10.21 -2.73
CA GLU A 238 -2.46 -10.77 -3.07
C GLU A 238 -1.49 -9.62 -3.24
N SER A 239 -0.36 -9.63 -2.53
CA SER A 239 0.72 -8.66 -2.68
C SER A 239 1.96 -9.40 -3.19
N VAL A 240 2.42 -9.02 -4.38
CA VAL A 240 3.68 -9.50 -4.97
C VAL A 240 4.70 -8.37 -4.83
N THR A 241 5.77 -8.63 -4.09
CA THR A 241 6.88 -7.69 -3.93
C THR A 241 7.97 -8.05 -4.93
N GLU A 242 8.21 -7.19 -5.89
CA GLU A 242 9.29 -7.28 -6.85
C GLU A 242 10.50 -6.49 -6.37
N MET A 243 11.69 -6.97 -6.68
CA MET A 243 12.97 -6.30 -6.43
C MET A 243 13.71 -6.13 -7.75
N LEU A 244 14.23 -4.93 -8.00
CA LEU A 244 15.17 -4.71 -9.09
C LEU A 244 16.53 -5.28 -8.69
N CYS A 245 16.97 -6.34 -9.38
CA CYS A 245 18.23 -7.00 -9.12
C CYS A 245 19.41 -6.28 -9.79
N ASP A 246 20.64 -6.63 -9.42
CA ASP A 246 21.86 -6.00 -9.92
C ASP A 246 22.08 -6.16 -11.44
N ASP A 247 21.45 -7.17 -12.04
CA ASP A 247 21.44 -7.39 -13.49
C ASP A 247 20.39 -6.57 -14.24
N GLY A 248 19.67 -5.68 -13.54
CA GLY A 248 18.64 -4.81 -14.12
C GLY A 248 17.27 -5.46 -14.27
N GLU A 249 17.11 -6.72 -13.87
CA GLU A 249 15.86 -7.47 -14.00
C GLU A 249 15.01 -7.40 -12.74
N TRP A 250 13.70 -7.26 -12.91
CA TRP A 250 12.73 -7.37 -11.83
C TRP A 250 12.47 -8.85 -11.50
N ARG A 251 12.53 -9.21 -10.22
CA ARG A 251 12.20 -10.55 -9.74
C ARG A 251 11.45 -10.49 -8.42
N VAL A 252 10.59 -11.49 -8.20
CA VAL A 252 9.80 -11.59 -6.98
C VAL A 252 10.69 -11.82 -5.77
N ALA A 253 10.63 -10.90 -4.82
CA ALA A 253 11.34 -10.93 -3.54
C ALA A 253 10.42 -11.36 -2.39
N GLY A 254 9.08 -11.30 -2.58
CA GLY A 254 8.12 -11.70 -1.57
C GLY A 254 6.69 -11.85 -2.12
N TYR A 255 5.89 -12.65 -1.43
CA TYR A 255 4.48 -12.87 -1.74
C TYR A 255 3.67 -13.01 -0.46
N ALA A 256 2.56 -12.32 -0.39
CA ALA A 256 1.65 -12.39 0.75
C ALA A 256 0.18 -12.44 0.29
N VAL A 257 -0.66 -13.11 1.08
CA VAL A 257 -2.12 -13.18 0.91
C VAL A 257 -2.78 -12.83 2.23
N ARG A 258 -3.80 -11.96 2.15
CA ARG A 258 -4.61 -11.53 3.29
C ARG A 258 -6.09 -11.75 3.01
#